data_3f9ef8b1c02297b5c993cda4ea714408
#
_entry.id   3f9ef8b1c02297b5c993cda4ea714408
#
_cell.length_a   1.000
_cell.length_b   1.000
_cell.length_c   1.000
_cell.angle_alpha   90.00
_cell.angle_beta   90.00
_cell.angle_gamma   90.00
#
_symmetry.space_group_name_H-M   'P 1'
#
loop_
_entity.id
_entity.type
_entity.pdbx_description
1 polymer ?
#
loop_
_entity_poly.entity_id
_entity_poly.type
_entity_poly.pdbx_seq_one_letter_code
_entity_poly.pdbx_strand_id
1 'polypeptide(L)'
;LRAADVVLDGVVVGRDAVIGGVEEGGAILDAALDYGAVLLCAEALGAMQTLFDMTLEYLKTRQQFGAPIGKFQALQHRMADMAIHLEQARSMALLAALALARSAGGAGSDSANADRDASAKTRRRVVSAVKYRVGLAARFIGQGAIQLHGGMGVTDELPASHYFKRLSMIELTLGDMDHHLERFMAQPGFREAA
;
A
#
# COMPACT_ATOMS: atom_id res chain seq x y z
N LEU A 1 2.03 7.97 -14.80
CA LEU A 1 2.99 8.66 -13.94
C LEU A 1 4.09 9.30 -14.80
N ARG A 2 4.46 10.53 -14.44
CA ARG A 2 5.67 11.14 -15.00
C ARG A 2 6.83 10.74 -14.09
N ALA A 3 7.85 10.10 -14.65
CA ALA A 3 9.05 9.67 -13.95
C ALA A 3 10.28 10.13 -14.73
N ALA A 4 11.38 10.37 -14.02
CA ALA A 4 12.65 10.72 -14.61
C ALA A 4 13.78 10.18 -13.75
N ASP A 5 14.88 9.82 -14.38
CA ASP A 5 16.15 9.58 -13.70
C ASP A 5 16.83 10.91 -13.43
N VAL A 6 17.33 11.08 -12.21
CA VAL A 6 18.04 12.29 -11.79
C VAL A 6 19.52 11.94 -11.59
N VAL A 7 20.40 12.56 -12.38
CA VAL A 7 21.85 12.40 -12.26
C VAL A 7 22.40 13.67 -11.63
N LEU A 8 23.13 13.51 -10.50
CA LEU A 8 23.81 14.59 -9.79
C LEU A 8 25.31 14.42 -10.03
N ASP A 9 25.87 15.23 -10.93
CA ASP A 9 27.29 15.20 -11.28
C ASP A 9 27.96 16.52 -10.88
N GLY A 10 28.95 16.45 -9.98
CA GLY A 10 29.70 17.59 -9.51
C GLY A 10 28.91 18.68 -8.79
N VAL A 11 27.71 18.40 -8.30
CA VAL A 11 26.88 19.38 -7.56
C VAL A 11 27.48 19.65 -6.19
N VAL A 12 27.90 20.88 -5.97
CA VAL A 12 28.46 21.34 -4.69
C VAL A 12 27.34 21.91 -3.81
N VAL A 13 27.20 21.39 -2.59
CA VAL A 13 26.20 21.85 -1.61
C VAL A 13 26.90 22.32 -0.32
N GLY A 14 26.34 23.34 0.35
CA GLY A 14 26.80 23.80 1.65
C GLY A 14 26.43 22.81 2.77
N ARG A 15 27.06 22.97 3.94
CA ARG A 15 26.75 22.13 5.12
C ARG A 15 25.31 22.31 5.61
N ASP A 16 24.71 23.44 5.38
CA ASP A 16 23.31 23.78 5.66
C ASP A 16 22.29 22.99 4.83
N ALA A 17 22.74 22.43 3.69
CA ALA A 17 21.92 21.55 2.86
C ALA A 17 21.91 20.08 3.33
N VAL A 18 22.74 19.73 4.35
CA VAL A 18 22.78 18.38 4.90
C VAL A 18 21.67 18.19 5.94
N ILE A 19 20.79 17.24 5.71
CA ILE A 19 19.68 16.88 6.64
C ILE A 19 20.21 15.83 7.62
N GLY A 20 20.29 16.18 8.91
CA GLY A 20 20.86 15.33 9.97
C GLY A 20 22.38 15.25 9.95
N GLY A 21 22.94 14.19 10.54
CA GLY A 21 24.39 13.90 10.50
C GLY A 21 24.80 13.26 9.18
N VAL A 22 26.07 13.41 8.81
CA VAL A 22 26.61 12.87 7.54
C VAL A 22 26.43 11.34 7.43
N GLU A 23 26.43 10.64 8.56
CA GLU A 23 26.26 9.17 8.61
C GLU A 23 24.80 8.72 8.82
N GLU A 24 23.87 9.66 9.08
CA GLU A 24 22.47 9.36 9.40
C GLU A 24 21.54 9.30 8.17
N GLY A 25 22.03 9.70 6.99
CA GLY A 25 21.24 9.84 5.78
C GLY A 25 20.43 8.60 5.39
N GLY A 26 21.05 7.42 5.53
CA GLY A 26 20.38 6.15 5.25
C GLY A 26 19.17 5.87 6.17
N ALA A 27 19.31 6.15 7.47
CA ALA A 27 18.23 5.95 8.45
C ALA A 27 17.10 6.96 8.26
N ILE A 28 17.44 8.20 7.92
CA ILE A 28 16.47 9.27 7.64
C ILE A 28 15.67 8.94 6.37
N LEU A 29 16.36 8.52 5.31
CA LEU A 29 15.72 8.12 4.05
C LEU A 29 14.79 6.92 4.25
N ASP A 30 15.24 5.89 4.95
CA ASP A 30 14.44 4.71 5.27
C ASP A 30 13.16 5.07 6.05
N ALA A 31 13.26 6.00 7.02
CA ALA A 31 12.08 6.49 7.73
C ALA A 31 11.12 7.28 6.83
N ALA A 32 11.65 8.11 5.93
CA ALA A 32 10.84 8.87 4.98
C ALA A 32 10.13 7.96 3.96
N LEU A 33 10.82 6.92 3.47
CA LEU A 33 10.23 5.92 2.58
C LEU A 33 9.12 5.11 3.27
N ASP A 34 9.32 4.72 4.52
CA ASP A 34 8.29 4.06 5.32
C ASP A 34 7.04 4.94 5.48
N TYR A 35 7.24 6.23 5.77
CA TYR A 35 6.14 7.18 5.87
C TYR A 35 5.38 7.30 4.54
N GLY A 36 6.11 7.47 3.44
CA GLY A 36 5.53 7.50 2.09
C GLY A 36 4.75 6.24 1.73
N ALA A 37 5.28 5.05 2.08
CA ALA A 37 4.61 3.78 1.84
C ALA A 37 3.28 3.67 2.61
N VAL A 38 3.21 4.15 3.85
CA VAL A 38 1.94 4.16 4.62
C VAL A 38 0.92 5.12 4.02
N LEU A 39 1.34 6.30 3.54
CA LEU A 39 0.44 7.22 2.83
C LEU A 39 -0.11 6.62 1.54
N LEU A 40 0.73 5.91 0.77
CA LEU A 40 0.28 5.17 -0.42
C LEU A 40 -0.72 4.06 -0.07
N CYS A 41 -0.53 3.37 1.04
CA CYS A 41 -1.50 2.37 1.52
C CYS A 41 -2.84 3.01 1.89
N ALA A 42 -2.84 4.20 2.50
CA ALA A 42 -4.07 4.94 2.80
C ALA A 42 -4.79 5.40 1.52
N GLU A 43 -4.05 5.90 0.52
CA GLU A 43 -4.60 6.23 -0.81
C GLU A 43 -5.22 4.99 -1.47
N ALA A 44 -4.51 3.85 -1.43
CA ALA A 44 -5.00 2.60 -1.99
C ALA A 44 -6.32 2.14 -1.35
N LEU A 45 -6.49 2.32 -0.04
CA LEU A 45 -7.76 2.01 0.64
C LEU A 45 -8.92 2.81 0.08
N GLY A 46 -8.75 4.12 -0.09
CA GLY A 46 -9.78 4.98 -0.67
C GLY A 46 -10.15 4.56 -2.09
N ALA A 47 -9.13 4.27 -2.91
CA ALA A 47 -9.32 3.80 -4.28
C ALA A 47 -10.02 2.42 -4.34
N MET A 48 -9.62 1.48 -3.48
CA MET A 48 -10.24 0.15 -3.38
C MET A 48 -11.70 0.23 -2.92
N GLN A 49 -12.00 1.07 -1.92
CA GLN A 49 -13.36 1.27 -1.44
C GLN A 49 -14.25 1.81 -2.55
N THR A 50 -13.81 2.88 -3.21
CA THR A 50 -14.58 3.48 -4.32
C THR A 50 -14.82 2.47 -5.44
N LEU A 51 -13.79 1.72 -5.82
CA LEU A 51 -13.88 0.71 -6.88
C LEU A 51 -14.82 -0.44 -6.50
N PHE A 52 -14.79 -0.87 -5.23
CA PHE A 52 -15.70 -1.87 -4.68
C PHE A 52 -17.15 -1.41 -4.73
N ASP A 53 -17.44 -0.19 -4.27
CA ASP A 53 -18.80 0.37 -4.25
C ASP A 53 -19.35 0.54 -5.67
N MET A 54 -18.54 1.05 -6.61
CA MET A 54 -18.92 1.15 -8.03
C MET A 54 -19.24 -0.21 -8.64
N THR A 55 -18.42 -1.23 -8.32
CA THR A 55 -18.65 -2.59 -8.81
C THR A 55 -19.92 -3.18 -8.25
N LEU A 56 -20.19 -2.98 -6.95
CA LEU A 56 -21.42 -3.45 -6.31
C LEU A 56 -22.65 -2.83 -6.94
N GLU A 57 -22.66 -1.52 -7.18
CA GLU A 57 -23.78 -0.84 -7.86
C GLU A 57 -23.95 -1.30 -9.31
N TYR A 58 -22.87 -1.51 -10.03
CA TYR A 58 -22.94 -2.07 -11.37
C TYR A 58 -23.62 -3.45 -11.38
N LEU A 59 -23.24 -4.34 -10.47
CA LEU A 59 -23.84 -5.69 -10.37
C LEU A 59 -25.34 -5.65 -10.00
N LYS A 60 -25.79 -4.66 -9.22
CA LYS A 60 -27.19 -4.48 -8.86
C LYS A 60 -28.03 -3.95 -10.03
N THR A 61 -27.44 -3.13 -10.88
CA THR A 61 -28.17 -2.42 -11.94
C THR A 61 -28.08 -3.09 -13.31
N ARG A 62 -26.96 -3.75 -13.62
CA ARG A 62 -26.74 -4.39 -14.92
C ARG A 62 -27.64 -5.60 -15.10
N GLN A 63 -28.42 -5.62 -16.17
CA GLN A 63 -29.34 -6.70 -16.53
C GLN A 63 -28.71 -7.63 -17.57
N GLN A 64 -28.72 -8.92 -17.33
CA GLN A 64 -28.42 -9.99 -18.28
C GLN A 64 -29.17 -11.27 -17.87
N PHE A 65 -29.49 -12.13 -18.84
CA PHE A 65 -30.21 -13.38 -18.59
C PHE A 65 -31.55 -13.19 -17.85
N GLY A 66 -32.21 -12.05 -18.11
CA GLY A 66 -33.52 -11.75 -17.50
C GLY A 66 -33.48 -11.27 -16.05
N ALA A 67 -32.30 -10.97 -15.49
CA ALA A 67 -32.16 -10.53 -14.10
C ALA A 67 -30.94 -9.59 -13.92
N PRO A 68 -30.90 -8.81 -12.81
CA PRO A 68 -29.67 -8.15 -12.39
C PRO A 68 -28.56 -9.17 -12.17
N ILE A 69 -27.35 -8.90 -12.72
CA ILE A 69 -26.26 -9.88 -12.66
C ILE A 69 -25.77 -10.18 -11.24
N GLY A 70 -25.99 -9.27 -10.28
CA GLY A 70 -25.72 -9.47 -8.86
C GLY A 70 -26.54 -10.58 -8.19
N LYS A 71 -27.54 -11.16 -8.87
CA LYS A 71 -28.28 -12.34 -8.37
C LYS A 71 -27.51 -13.64 -8.56
N PHE A 72 -26.48 -13.67 -9.41
CA PHE A 72 -25.72 -14.87 -9.66
C PHE A 72 -24.67 -15.11 -8.56
N GLN A 73 -24.74 -16.27 -7.90
CA GLN A 73 -23.86 -16.62 -6.77
C GLN A 73 -22.36 -16.49 -7.09
N ALA A 74 -21.94 -16.85 -8.31
CA ALA A 74 -20.55 -16.74 -8.72
C ALA A 74 -20.01 -15.30 -8.62
N LEU A 75 -20.86 -14.28 -8.86
CA LEU A 75 -20.50 -12.87 -8.72
C LEU A 75 -20.58 -12.40 -7.27
N GLN A 76 -21.55 -12.92 -6.50
CA GLN A 76 -21.68 -12.65 -5.07
C GLN A 76 -20.45 -13.14 -4.29
N HIS A 77 -19.97 -14.35 -4.56
CA HIS A 77 -18.75 -14.89 -3.94
C HIS A 77 -17.53 -14.03 -4.24
N ARG A 78 -17.35 -13.57 -5.48
CA ARG A 78 -16.26 -12.65 -5.84
C ARG A 78 -16.35 -11.33 -5.06
N MET A 79 -17.54 -10.77 -4.91
CA MET A 79 -17.73 -9.54 -4.12
C MET A 79 -17.45 -9.78 -2.64
N ALA A 80 -17.84 -10.93 -2.09
CA ALA A 80 -17.52 -11.29 -0.71
C ALA A 80 -16.01 -11.40 -0.48
N ASP A 81 -15.28 -12.06 -1.40
CA ASP A 81 -13.82 -12.14 -1.35
C ASP A 81 -13.16 -10.75 -1.44
N MET A 82 -13.67 -9.88 -2.33
CA MET A 82 -13.18 -8.49 -2.43
C MET A 82 -13.41 -7.73 -1.12
N ALA A 83 -14.57 -7.91 -0.46
CA ALA A 83 -14.86 -7.29 0.84
C ALA A 83 -13.89 -7.77 1.93
N ILE A 84 -13.58 -9.06 1.99
CA ILE A 84 -12.60 -9.63 2.93
C ILE A 84 -11.22 -8.99 2.72
N HIS A 85 -10.76 -8.90 1.47
CA HIS A 85 -9.49 -8.27 1.14
C HIS A 85 -9.45 -6.80 1.54
N LEU A 86 -10.54 -6.05 1.32
CA LEU A 86 -10.65 -4.64 1.66
C LEU A 86 -10.58 -4.42 3.19
N GLU A 87 -11.32 -5.19 3.97
CA GLU A 87 -11.33 -5.06 5.43
C GLU A 87 -10.00 -5.48 6.08
N GLN A 88 -9.35 -6.50 5.54
CA GLN A 88 -8.00 -6.87 5.97
C GLN A 88 -6.99 -5.75 5.66
N ALA A 89 -7.05 -5.15 4.45
CA ALA A 89 -6.19 -4.05 4.09
C ALA A 89 -6.42 -2.81 4.98
N ARG A 90 -7.69 -2.52 5.33
CA ARG A 90 -8.07 -1.44 6.25
C ARG A 90 -7.45 -1.61 7.62
N SER A 91 -7.57 -2.81 8.20
CA SER A 91 -7.01 -3.15 9.50
C SER A 91 -5.47 -3.02 9.50
N MET A 92 -4.83 -3.50 8.44
CA MET A 92 -3.37 -3.42 8.28
C MET A 92 -2.89 -1.97 8.11
N ALA A 93 -3.58 -1.14 7.34
CA ALA A 93 -3.20 0.27 7.19
C ALA A 93 -3.32 1.05 8.50
N LEU A 94 -4.33 0.76 9.32
CA LEU A 94 -4.45 1.33 10.67
C LEU A 94 -3.27 0.90 11.56
N LEU A 95 -2.87 -0.37 11.49
CA LEU A 95 -1.70 -0.88 12.22
C LEU A 95 -0.43 -0.11 11.83
N ALA A 96 -0.22 0.18 10.53
CA ALA A 96 0.92 0.94 10.07
C ALA A 96 0.90 2.40 10.57
N ALA A 97 -0.26 3.05 10.53
CA ALA A 97 -0.41 4.41 11.04
C ALA A 97 -0.08 4.50 12.55
N LEU A 98 -0.53 3.53 13.34
CA LEU A 98 -0.19 3.42 14.77
C LEU A 98 1.30 3.17 15.01
N ALA A 99 1.94 2.34 14.17
CA ALA A 99 3.38 2.08 14.26
C ALA A 99 4.21 3.35 13.96
N LEU A 100 3.81 4.13 12.95
CA LEU A 100 4.43 5.43 12.66
C LEU A 100 4.25 6.43 13.81
N ALA A 101 3.04 6.55 14.36
CA ALA A 101 2.75 7.48 15.45
C ALA A 101 3.60 7.15 16.71
N ARG A 102 3.77 5.88 17.04
CA ARG A 102 4.63 5.43 18.15
C ARG A 102 6.11 5.71 17.88
N SER A 103 6.56 5.52 16.66
CA SER A 103 7.94 5.82 16.25
C SER A 103 8.27 7.31 16.34
N ALA A 104 7.30 8.19 16.08
CA ALA A 104 7.47 9.64 16.17
C ALA A 104 7.44 10.16 17.62
N GLY A 105 6.68 9.51 18.53
CA GLY A 105 6.52 9.95 19.92
C GLY A 105 7.70 9.62 20.84
N GLY A 106 8.63 8.74 20.44
CA GLY A 106 9.79 8.30 21.22
C GLY A 106 10.99 9.27 21.20
N ALA A 107 10.87 10.44 20.62
CA ALA A 107 12.00 11.36 20.37
C ALA A 107 12.51 12.15 21.61
N GLY A 108 12.02 11.86 22.83
CA GLY A 108 12.21 12.75 23.99
C GLY A 108 12.93 12.17 25.23
N SER A 109 13.50 10.95 25.23
CA SER A 109 14.16 10.39 26.41
C SER A 109 15.63 10.01 26.20
N ASP A 110 16.48 10.23 27.22
CA ASP A 110 17.93 9.96 27.22
C ASP A 110 18.36 8.48 27.11
N SER A 111 17.43 7.53 27.18
CA SER A 111 17.68 6.09 26.92
C SER A 111 17.72 5.70 25.43
N ALA A 112 18.05 6.61 24.64
CA ALA A 112 17.56 6.96 23.30
C ALA A 112 18.00 6.02 22.15
N ASN A 113 19.16 5.39 22.15
CA ASN A 113 19.65 4.73 20.93
C ASN A 113 19.12 3.29 20.76
N ALA A 114 19.05 2.51 21.85
CA ALA A 114 18.51 1.14 21.79
C ALA A 114 16.99 1.14 21.54
N ASP A 115 16.27 2.07 22.15
CA ASP A 115 14.83 2.22 21.96
C ASP A 115 14.48 2.74 20.55
N ARG A 116 15.31 3.61 20.01
CA ARG A 116 15.16 4.08 18.61
C ARG A 116 15.39 2.97 17.60
N ASP A 117 16.40 2.14 17.80
CA ASP A 117 16.69 1.00 16.91
C ASP A 117 15.57 -0.06 16.99
N ALA A 118 15.10 -0.40 18.18
CA ALA A 118 13.96 -1.30 18.37
C ALA A 118 12.68 -0.75 17.72
N SER A 119 12.43 0.55 17.86
CA SER A 119 11.30 1.24 17.22
C SER A 119 11.43 1.24 15.69
N ALA A 120 12.61 1.49 15.14
CA ALA A 120 12.88 1.46 13.72
C ALA A 120 12.69 0.03 13.13
N LYS A 121 13.15 -1.01 13.82
CA LYS A 121 12.94 -2.42 13.42
C LYS A 121 11.44 -2.77 13.40
N THR A 122 10.71 -2.38 14.44
CA THR A 122 9.26 -2.59 14.51
C THR A 122 8.54 -1.86 13.38
N ARG A 123 8.88 -0.60 13.12
CA ARG A 123 8.34 0.18 12.01
C ARG A 123 8.57 -0.51 10.67
N ARG A 124 9.82 -0.88 10.35
CA ARG A 124 10.18 -1.57 9.11
C ARG A 124 9.38 -2.84 8.91
N ARG A 125 9.27 -3.65 9.95
CA ARG A 125 8.51 -4.90 9.93
C ARG A 125 7.03 -4.66 9.64
N VAL A 126 6.41 -3.74 10.37
CA VAL A 126 4.97 -3.44 10.22
C VAL A 126 4.69 -2.82 8.86
N VAL A 127 5.46 -1.82 8.43
CA VAL A 127 5.25 -1.14 7.14
C VAL A 127 5.40 -2.13 5.98
N SER A 128 6.40 -3.01 6.03
CA SER A 128 6.60 -4.02 4.98
C SER A 128 5.45 -5.02 4.92
N ALA A 129 4.98 -5.52 6.07
CA ALA A 129 3.82 -6.41 6.12
C ALA A 129 2.54 -5.75 5.57
N VAL A 130 2.35 -4.46 5.90
CA VAL A 130 1.18 -3.69 5.44
C VAL A 130 1.25 -3.43 3.95
N LYS A 131 2.39 -2.96 3.43
CA LYS A 131 2.55 -2.66 2.00
C LYS A 131 2.35 -3.93 1.15
N TYR A 132 2.90 -5.08 1.59
CA TYR A 132 2.65 -6.38 0.98
C TYR A 132 1.15 -6.72 0.97
N ARG A 133 0.47 -6.63 2.12
CA ARG A 133 -0.94 -7.02 2.23
C ARG A 133 -1.89 -6.10 1.47
N VAL A 134 -1.63 -4.78 1.51
CA VAL A 134 -2.39 -3.79 0.74
C VAL A 134 -2.14 -3.96 -0.76
N GLY A 135 -0.91 -4.28 -1.19
CA GLY A 135 -0.59 -4.61 -2.58
C GLY A 135 -1.40 -5.82 -3.10
N LEU A 136 -1.46 -6.90 -2.32
CA LEU A 136 -2.30 -8.07 -2.64
C LEU A 136 -3.78 -7.68 -2.79
N ALA A 137 -4.31 -6.90 -1.84
CA ALA A 137 -5.70 -6.46 -1.88
C ALA A 137 -5.99 -5.55 -3.09
N ALA A 138 -5.09 -4.61 -3.38
CA ALA A 138 -5.19 -3.70 -4.51
C ALA A 138 -5.22 -4.45 -5.85
N ARG A 139 -4.35 -5.45 -6.01
CA ARG A 139 -4.32 -6.32 -7.20
C ARG A 139 -5.61 -7.13 -7.31
N PHE A 140 -6.03 -7.78 -6.21
CA PHE A 140 -7.22 -8.63 -6.21
C PHE A 140 -8.49 -7.85 -6.52
N ILE A 141 -8.72 -6.72 -5.82
CA ILE A 141 -9.89 -5.87 -6.00
C ILE A 141 -9.87 -5.18 -7.36
N GLY A 142 -8.71 -4.67 -7.78
CA GLY A 142 -8.55 -4.02 -9.07
C GLY A 142 -8.89 -4.93 -10.25
N GLN A 143 -8.27 -6.11 -10.29
CA GLN A 143 -8.52 -7.11 -11.34
C GLN A 143 -9.94 -7.67 -11.25
N GLY A 144 -10.43 -7.93 -10.04
CA GLY A 144 -11.79 -8.41 -9.80
C GLY A 144 -12.85 -7.43 -10.30
N ALA A 145 -12.68 -6.15 -10.05
CA ALA A 145 -13.59 -5.11 -10.51
C ALA A 145 -13.63 -5.02 -12.05
N ILE A 146 -12.46 -4.97 -12.71
CA ILE A 146 -12.39 -4.98 -14.18
C ILE A 146 -13.12 -6.20 -14.74
N GLN A 147 -12.87 -7.39 -14.19
CA GLN A 147 -13.54 -8.62 -14.62
C GLN A 147 -15.06 -8.57 -14.44
N LEU A 148 -15.53 -8.02 -13.31
CA LEU A 148 -16.96 -7.94 -12.99
C LEU A 148 -17.72 -6.91 -13.85
N HIS A 149 -17.04 -5.87 -14.35
CA HIS A 149 -17.60 -4.92 -15.32
C HIS A 149 -17.57 -5.46 -16.76
N GLY A 150 -16.83 -6.55 -17.02
CA GLY A 150 -16.69 -7.13 -18.37
C GLY A 150 -16.06 -6.15 -19.36
N GLY A 151 -16.56 -6.11 -20.58
CA GLY A 151 -16.03 -5.21 -21.64
C GLY A 151 -16.00 -3.73 -21.23
N MET A 152 -16.94 -3.27 -20.42
CA MET A 152 -16.95 -1.89 -19.90
C MET A 152 -15.77 -1.60 -18.97
N GLY A 153 -15.26 -2.60 -18.25
CA GLY A 153 -14.17 -2.44 -17.31
C GLY A 153 -12.84 -2.03 -17.94
N VAL A 154 -12.66 -2.29 -19.23
CA VAL A 154 -11.42 -1.95 -19.96
C VAL A 154 -11.52 -0.65 -20.78
N THR A 155 -12.67 0.03 -20.75
CA THR A 155 -12.85 1.31 -21.45
C THR A 155 -12.32 2.47 -20.60
N ASP A 156 -11.87 3.54 -21.27
CA ASP A 156 -11.43 4.76 -20.56
C ASP A 156 -12.61 5.63 -20.07
N GLU A 157 -13.83 5.37 -20.55
CA GLU A 157 -15.04 6.08 -20.14
C GLU A 157 -15.49 5.67 -18.73
N LEU A 158 -15.17 4.45 -18.30
CA LEU A 158 -15.54 3.98 -16.97
C LEU A 158 -14.44 4.34 -15.95
N PRO A 159 -14.75 5.10 -14.88
CA PRO A 159 -13.76 5.46 -13.86
C PRO A 159 -13.07 4.26 -13.20
N ALA A 160 -13.68 3.08 -13.22
CA ALA A 160 -13.10 1.85 -12.67
C ALA A 160 -11.72 1.52 -13.28
N SER A 161 -11.52 1.76 -14.59
CA SER A 161 -10.24 1.54 -15.26
C SER A 161 -9.13 2.46 -14.71
N HIS A 162 -9.46 3.69 -14.36
CA HIS A 162 -8.51 4.65 -13.79
C HIS A 162 -8.10 4.26 -12.35
N TYR A 163 -9.04 3.83 -11.52
CA TYR A 163 -8.73 3.29 -10.19
C TYR A 163 -7.85 2.04 -10.28
N PHE A 164 -8.15 1.12 -11.19
CA PHE A 164 -7.32 -0.07 -11.41
C PHE A 164 -5.88 0.30 -11.80
N LYS A 165 -5.70 1.20 -12.79
CA LYS A 165 -4.39 1.71 -13.19
C LYS A 165 -3.65 2.36 -12.02
N ARG A 166 -4.33 3.17 -11.20
CA ARG A 166 -3.73 3.81 -10.02
C ARG A 166 -3.32 2.80 -8.96
N LEU A 167 -4.17 1.82 -8.63
CA LEU A 167 -3.86 0.75 -7.69
C LEU A 167 -2.65 -0.07 -8.12
N SER A 168 -2.54 -0.39 -9.42
CA SER A 168 -1.36 -1.08 -9.97
C SER A 168 -0.08 -0.26 -9.81
N MET A 169 -0.15 1.07 -9.97
CA MET A 169 1.01 1.94 -9.78
C MET A 169 1.39 2.12 -8.30
N ILE A 170 0.40 2.16 -7.40
CA ILE A 170 0.66 2.22 -5.94
C ILE A 170 1.36 0.93 -5.49
N GLU A 171 0.98 -0.21 -6.04
CA GLU A 171 1.62 -1.50 -5.70
C GLU A 171 3.12 -1.46 -6.00
N LEU A 172 3.53 -0.90 -7.14
CA LEU A 172 4.93 -0.81 -7.56
C LEU A 172 5.72 0.32 -6.88
N THR A 173 5.05 1.40 -6.45
CA THR A 173 5.70 2.60 -5.93
C THR A 173 6.25 2.36 -4.52
N LEU A 174 7.49 2.79 -4.25
CA LEU A 174 8.23 2.60 -2.99
C LEU A 174 8.44 1.13 -2.60
N GLY A 175 8.64 0.28 -3.58
CA GLY A 175 8.81 -1.17 -3.44
C GLY A 175 7.52 -1.93 -3.71
N ASP A 176 7.65 -2.99 -4.49
CA ASP A 176 6.57 -3.92 -4.80
C ASP A 176 6.36 -4.95 -3.67
N MET A 177 5.47 -5.92 -3.91
CA MET A 177 5.16 -6.96 -2.93
C MET A 177 6.37 -7.82 -2.60
N ASP A 178 7.19 -8.18 -3.59
CA ASP A 178 8.34 -9.06 -3.39
C ASP A 178 9.42 -8.34 -2.57
N HIS A 179 9.71 -7.06 -2.88
CA HIS A 179 10.60 -6.22 -2.10
C HIS A 179 10.15 -6.14 -0.62
N HIS A 180 8.86 -5.88 -0.37
CA HIS A 180 8.37 -5.76 0.99
C HIS A 180 8.30 -7.10 1.73
N LEU A 181 8.08 -8.22 1.04
CA LEU A 181 8.16 -9.56 1.62
C LEU A 181 9.60 -9.87 2.06
N GLU A 182 10.59 -9.63 1.20
CA GLU A 182 12.00 -9.81 1.53
C GLU A 182 12.43 -8.92 2.70
N ARG A 183 12.03 -7.64 2.66
CA ARG A 183 12.32 -6.68 3.74
C ARG A 183 11.70 -7.09 5.07
N PHE A 184 10.49 -7.67 5.05
CA PHE A 184 9.84 -8.23 6.24
C PHE A 184 10.61 -9.44 6.79
N MET A 185 11.00 -10.38 5.93
CA MET A 185 11.72 -11.60 6.30
C MET A 185 13.13 -11.31 6.83
N ALA A 186 13.74 -10.21 6.41
CA ALA A 186 15.05 -9.78 6.89
C ALA A 186 15.03 -9.23 8.33
N GLN A 187 13.84 -8.96 8.92
CA GLN A 187 13.74 -8.45 10.28
C GLN A 187 13.92 -9.58 11.30
N PRO A 188 14.50 -9.27 12.51
CA PRO A 188 14.65 -10.26 13.59
C PRO A 188 13.31 -10.93 13.99
N GLY A 189 13.37 -12.19 14.38
CA GLY A 189 12.21 -12.97 14.81
C GLY A 189 11.54 -13.79 13.72
N PHE A 190 11.90 -13.63 12.43
CA PHE A 190 11.42 -14.50 11.36
C PHE A 190 12.36 -15.70 11.13
N ARG A 191 13.68 -15.48 11.22
CA ARG A 191 14.69 -16.53 10.98
C ARG A 191 15.04 -17.37 12.21
N GLU A 192 14.64 -16.94 13.41
CA GLU A 192 14.90 -17.68 14.67
C GLU A 192 13.86 -18.77 14.94
N ALA A 193 12.77 -18.83 14.15
CA ALA A 193 11.68 -19.81 14.29
C ALA A 193 11.78 -20.98 13.30
N ALA A 194 12.84 -21.04 12.50
CA ALA A 194 13.13 -22.13 11.56
C ALA A 194 14.40 -22.89 12.01
#